data_8c8a88c2b73db210a98a624c3815b40c
#
_entry.id   8c8a88c2b73db210a98a624c3815b40c
#
_cell.length_a   1.000
_cell.length_b   1.000
_cell.length_c   1.000
_cell.angle_alpha   90.00
_cell.angle_beta   90.00
_cell.angle_gamma   90.00
#
_symmetry.space_group_name_H-M   'P 1'
#
loop_
_entity.id
_entity.type
_entity.pdbx_description
1 polymer ?
#
loop_
_entity_poly.entity_id
_entity_poly.type
_entity_poly.pdbx_seq_one_letter_code
_entity_poly.pdbx_strand_id
1 'polypeptide(L)'
;MSIHNPIKRRPTKKIYVGNVAIGGDAPISVQSMTNTNTCDVDATVAQIQRCVDAGADLMRVSTPTMESVAAFAEIKKRVSIPLIADIHFDHKIAIAVADVGADCLRINPGNIGNDQKVKEVVAAARHHNVPIRIGVNAGSLEKDLQKKYREPTGEAMLESALRHIDILENLNFQNYKISVKASNVFLTLDAYRLISAQIDNPLHLGVTEAGVYRTGTVKSAIALGGLLLDGIGDTMRISLAAAPEEEIKIGFDILKSLGIRSNGVNFIACPSCSRQEFDVIKVMNELEARLEDVREPLDLSVIGCKVNGPGEAKEATIGVVGASPNSLVYKHGTKSHLIDTKKLVDEIEAMVRAQVKDIQDKRANEIIRIG
;
A
#
# COMPACT_ATOMS: atom_id res chain seq x y z
N MET A 1 -5.58 4.77 -24.30
CA MET A 1 -5.24 6.19 -23.96
C MET A 1 -4.66 6.18 -22.56
N SER A 2 -3.50 6.81 -22.32
CA SER A 2 -3.06 7.02 -20.94
C SER A 2 -4.05 7.99 -20.30
N ILE A 3 -4.80 7.55 -19.32
CA ILE A 3 -5.62 8.44 -18.49
C ILE A 3 -4.65 9.47 -17.94
N HIS A 4 -4.82 10.72 -18.37
CA HIS A 4 -3.97 11.80 -17.85
C HIS A 4 -4.28 11.94 -16.36
N ASN A 5 -3.37 11.45 -15.51
CA ASN A 5 -3.54 11.54 -14.07
C ASN A 5 -3.46 13.02 -13.65
N PRO A 6 -4.58 13.66 -13.27
CA PRO A 6 -4.59 15.08 -12.93
C PRO A 6 -4.00 15.38 -11.56
N ILE A 7 -3.64 14.34 -10.78
CA ILE A 7 -3.19 14.45 -9.40
C ILE A 7 -1.78 15.03 -9.35
N LYS A 8 -1.65 16.21 -8.77
CA LYS A 8 -0.35 16.82 -8.47
C LYS A 8 0.05 16.45 -7.05
N ARG A 9 1.02 15.56 -6.92
CA ARG A 9 1.54 15.18 -5.60
C ARG A 9 2.23 16.36 -4.93
N ARG A 10 2.00 16.51 -3.62
CA ARG A 10 2.69 17.46 -2.76
C ARG A 10 4.22 17.18 -2.82
N PRO A 11 5.07 18.19 -3.01
CA PRO A 11 6.52 18.00 -2.90
C PRO A 11 6.89 17.53 -1.49
N THR A 12 7.67 16.46 -1.40
CA THR A 12 8.17 15.93 -0.13
C THR A 12 9.65 15.59 -0.22
N LYS A 13 10.34 15.61 0.93
CA LYS A 13 11.70 15.09 1.04
C LYS A 13 11.72 13.61 0.64
N LYS A 14 12.79 13.19 -0.04
CA LYS A 14 12.99 11.77 -0.34
C LYS A 14 13.82 11.13 0.75
N ILE A 15 13.35 10.02 1.32
CA ILE A 15 14.06 9.16 2.25
C ILE A 15 14.09 7.73 1.71
N TYR A 16 14.88 6.85 2.33
CA TYR A 16 14.97 5.46 1.92
C TYR A 16 14.66 4.53 3.10
N VAL A 17 13.86 3.48 2.85
CA VAL A 17 13.64 2.36 3.76
C VAL A 17 14.26 1.14 3.10
N GLY A 18 15.46 0.75 3.54
CA GLY A 18 16.28 -0.18 2.78
C GLY A 18 16.57 0.38 1.38
N ASN A 19 16.19 -0.37 0.35
CA ASN A 19 16.32 0.01 -1.06
C ASN A 19 15.06 0.72 -1.64
N VAL A 20 14.01 0.90 -0.85
CA VAL A 20 12.75 1.52 -1.29
C VAL A 20 12.76 3.02 -1.00
N ALA A 21 12.69 3.83 -2.06
CA ALA A 21 12.57 5.27 -1.95
C ALA A 21 11.14 5.66 -1.52
N ILE A 22 11.02 6.64 -0.60
CA ILE A 22 9.76 7.16 -0.08
C ILE A 22 9.77 8.69 -0.19
N GLY A 23 8.73 9.26 -0.74
CA GLY A 23 8.63 10.71 -0.94
C GLY A 23 9.28 11.20 -2.23
N GLY A 24 9.23 12.49 -2.47
CA GLY A 24 9.67 13.10 -3.72
C GLY A 24 8.88 12.56 -4.91
N ASP A 25 9.61 12.14 -5.93
CA ASP A 25 9.08 11.54 -7.16
C ASP A 25 8.90 10.01 -7.08
N ALA A 26 9.26 9.39 -5.94
CA ALA A 26 9.14 7.94 -5.77
C ALA A 26 7.68 7.46 -5.86
N PRO A 27 7.42 6.25 -6.40
CA PRO A 27 6.09 5.67 -6.37
C PRO A 27 5.55 5.55 -4.94
N ILE A 28 4.24 5.71 -4.78
CA ILE A 28 3.60 5.49 -3.47
C ILE A 28 3.73 4.01 -3.11
N SER A 29 4.37 3.72 -1.98
CA SER A 29 4.61 2.35 -1.54
C SER A 29 3.45 1.80 -0.71
N VAL A 30 3.14 0.52 -0.94
CA VAL A 30 2.14 -0.23 -0.18
C VAL A 30 2.83 -1.14 0.83
N GLN A 31 2.43 -0.99 2.09
CA GLN A 31 2.98 -1.71 3.22
C GLN A 31 1.89 -2.49 3.94
N SER A 32 2.23 -3.66 4.52
CA SER A 32 1.40 -4.31 5.53
C SER A 32 2.22 -4.63 6.79
N MET A 33 1.64 -5.39 7.70
CA MET A 33 2.25 -5.77 8.96
C MET A 33 1.93 -7.23 9.28
N THR A 34 2.92 -7.97 9.76
CA THR A 34 2.71 -9.33 10.23
C THR A 34 1.79 -9.37 11.45
N ASN A 35 0.95 -10.39 11.53
CA ASN A 35 0.12 -10.71 12.69
C ASN A 35 0.50 -12.04 13.37
N THR A 36 1.58 -12.67 12.91
CA THR A 36 2.21 -13.82 13.55
C THR A 36 2.96 -13.40 14.81
N ASN A 37 3.21 -14.35 15.71
CA ASN A 37 4.19 -14.13 16.78
C ASN A 37 5.57 -13.99 16.14
N THR A 38 6.26 -12.88 16.38
CA THR A 38 7.58 -12.60 15.79
C THR A 38 8.62 -13.65 16.16
N CYS A 39 8.52 -14.25 17.35
CA CYS A 39 9.42 -15.34 17.77
C CYS A 39 9.17 -16.65 17.01
N ASP A 40 8.04 -16.80 16.32
CA ASP A 40 7.84 -17.87 15.33
C ASP A 40 8.37 -17.38 13.97
N VAL A 41 9.66 -17.56 13.78
CA VAL A 41 10.40 -17.09 12.60
C VAL A 41 9.84 -17.70 11.31
N ASP A 42 9.54 -19.00 11.31
CA ASP A 42 9.06 -19.72 10.12
C ASP A 42 7.67 -19.22 9.68
N ALA A 43 6.73 -19.10 10.61
CA ALA A 43 5.40 -18.58 10.34
C ALA A 43 5.47 -17.12 9.85
N THR A 44 6.35 -16.30 10.46
CA THR A 44 6.50 -14.89 10.10
C THR A 44 7.12 -14.73 8.71
N VAL A 45 8.16 -15.49 8.37
CA VAL A 45 8.77 -15.50 7.02
C VAL A 45 7.75 -15.95 5.97
N ALA A 46 7.01 -17.02 6.24
CA ALA A 46 5.97 -17.50 5.32
C ALA A 46 4.87 -16.44 5.09
N GLN A 47 4.46 -15.71 6.14
CA GLN A 47 3.49 -14.64 6.01
C GLN A 47 4.04 -13.44 5.22
N ILE A 48 5.29 -13.04 5.46
CA ILE A 48 5.97 -11.99 4.70
C ILE A 48 6.02 -12.39 3.22
N GLN A 49 6.34 -13.65 2.91
CA GLN A 49 6.40 -14.12 1.53
C GLN A 49 5.03 -13.99 0.82
N ARG A 50 3.93 -14.37 1.46
CA ARG A 50 2.59 -14.17 0.89
C ARG A 50 2.29 -12.70 0.62
N CYS A 51 2.73 -11.79 1.51
CA CYS A 51 2.59 -10.35 1.27
C CYS A 51 3.46 -9.86 0.11
N VAL A 52 4.68 -10.39 -0.04
CA VAL A 52 5.55 -10.11 -1.21
C VAL A 52 4.90 -10.60 -2.49
N ASP A 53 4.35 -11.80 -2.48
CA ASP A 53 3.63 -12.38 -3.61
C ASP A 53 2.39 -11.55 -3.98
N ALA A 54 1.74 -10.91 -3.00
CA ALA A 54 0.66 -9.95 -3.22
C ALA A 54 1.15 -8.57 -3.71
N GLY A 55 2.47 -8.31 -3.70
CA GLY A 55 3.08 -7.07 -4.21
C GLY A 55 3.50 -6.06 -3.14
N ALA A 56 3.64 -6.46 -1.87
CA ALA A 56 4.11 -5.56 -0.83
C ALA A 56 5.48 -4.94 -1.16
N ASP A 57 5.62 -3.64 -0.93
CA ASP A 57 6.91 -2.94 -1.07
C ASP A 57 7.71 -2.96 0.24
N LEU A 58 7.02 -2.98 1.38
CA LEU A 58 7.57 -2.90 2.73
C LEU A 58 6.77 -3.79 3.67
N MET A 59 7.43 -4.41 4.65
CA MET A 59 6.74 -5.12 5.73
C MET A 59 7.10 -4.57 7.09
N ARG A 60 6.12 -4.55 8.01
CA ARG A 60 6.35 -4.15 9.41
C ARG A 60 6.21 -5.37 10.31
N VAL A 61 7.15 -5.51 11.23
CA VAL A 61 7.20 -6.60 12.21
C VAL A 61 7.25 -6.02 13.62
N SER A 62 6.42 -6.53 14.51
CA SER A 62 6.41 -6.10 15.92
C SER A 62 7.63 -6.64 16.67
N THR A 63 8.30 -5.76 17.43
CA THR A 63 9.48 -6.13 18.23
C THR A 63 9.30 -5.66 19.67
N PRO A 64 8.44 -6.33 20.46
CA PRO A 64 8.11 -5.91 21.82
C PRO A 64 9.14 -6.29 22.88
N THR A 65 10.03 -7.26 22.61
CA THR A 65 10.99 -7.84 23.58
C THR A 65 12.37 -8.04 22.94
N MET A 66 13.41 -8.23 23.76
CA MET A 66 14.76 -8.58 23.27
C MET A 66 14.79 -9.94 22.55
N GLU A 67 13.93 -10.88 22.94
CA GLU A 67 13.77 -12.16 22.25
C GLU A 67 13.26 -11.92 20.80
N SER A 68 12.26 -11.03 20.64
CA SER A 68 11.76 -10.67 19.31
C SER A 68 12.79 -9.92 18.45
N VAL A 69 13.80 -9.26 19.03
CA VAL A 69 14.94 -8.69 18.27
C VAL A 69 15.79 -9.79 17.66
N ALA A 70 16.11 -10.85 18.42
CA ALA A 70 16.84 -11.99 17.89
C ALA A 70 16.08 -12.70 16.76
N ALA A 71 14.77 -12.89 16.95
CA ALA A 71 13.89 -13.43 15.90
C ALA A 71 13.83 -12.52 14.66
N PHE A 72 13.75 -11.19 14.86
CA PHE A 72 13.77 -10.22 13.76
C PHE A 72 15.06 -10.32 12.93
N ALA A 73 16.22 -10.52 13.60
CA ALA A 73 17.49 -10.71 12.91
C ALA A 73 17.48 -11.97 12.00
N GLU A 74 16.87 -13.07 12.46
CA GLU A 74 16.75 -14.29 11.65
C GLU A 74 15.74 -14.11 10.51
N ILE A 75 14.61 -13.45 10.75
CA ILE A 75 13.63 -13.10 9.70
C ILE A 75 14.32 -12.25 8.63
N LYS A 76 15.07 -11.22 9.02
CA LYS A 76 15.76 -10.31 8.11
C LYS A 76 16.74 -11.00 7.15
N LYS A 77 17.40 -12.07 7.60
CA LYS A 77 18.31 -12.87 6.76
C LYS A 77 17.56 -13.70 5.71
N ARG A 78 16.29 -14.01 5.94
CA ARG A 78 15.50 -14.93 5.12
C ARG A 78 14.56 -14.25 4.14
N VAL A 79 14.41 -12.90 4.22
CA VAL A 79 13.54 -12.11 3.35
C VAL A 79 14.32 -11.02 2.64
N SER A 80 13.93 -10.69 1.41
CA SER A 80 14.55 -9.62 0.61
C SER A 80 13.85 -8.26 0.74
N ILE A 81 12.59 -8.27 1.21
CA ILE A 81 11.79 -7.06 1.38
C ILE A 81 12.31 -6.22 2.57
N PRO A 82 12.35 -4.88 2.49
CA PRO A 82 12.71 -4.06 3.63
C PRO A 82 11.75 -4.23 4.81
N LEU A 83 12.33 -4.36 6.01
CA LEU A 83 11.60 -4.58 7.26
C LEU A 83 11.59 -3.36 8.16
N ILE A 84 10.40 -2.98 8.61
CA ILE A 84 10.18 -1.90 9.57
C ILE A 84 9.96 -2.55 10.94
N ALA A 85 10.79 -2.23 11.92
CA ALA A 85 10.60 -2.66 13.29
C ALA A 85 9.60 -1.75 14.02
N ASP A 86 8.60 -2.36 14.66
CA ASP A 86 7.57 -1.64 15.42
C ASP A 86 7.87 -1.72 16.92
N ILE A 87 8.32 -0.61 17.48
CA ILE A 87 8.73 -0.48 18.89
C ILE A 87 7.86 0.56 19.58
N HIS A 88 7.39 0.27 20.79
CA HIS A 88 6.48 1.19 21.48
C HIS A 88 7.15 2.01 22.59
N PHE A 89 7.93 1.38 23.49
CA PHE A 89 8.35 2.02 24.74
C PHE A 89 9.83 1.84 25.11
N ASP A 90 10.51 0.80 24.63
CA ASP A 90 11.86 0.47 25.10
C ASP A 90 12.93 0.94 24.10
N HIS A 91 13.72 1.94 24.51
CA HIS A 91 14.85 2.47 23.72
C HIS A 91 15.92 1.41 23.43
N LYS A 92 16.15 0.44 24.35
CA LYS A 92 17.16 -0.61 24.16
C LYS A 92 16.76 -1.56 23.02
N ILE A 93 15.46 -1.86 22.91
CA ILE A 93 14.93 -2.63 21.78
C ILE A 93 15.10 -1.86 20.49
N ALA A 94 14.83 -0.53 20.48
CA ALA A 94 15.00 0.30 19.30
C ALA A 94 16.45 0.34 18.81
N ILE A 95 17.43 0.42 19.72
CA ILE A 95 18.86 0.38 19.40
C ILE A 95 19.22 -1.03 18.87
N ALA A 96 18.89 -2.07 19.63
CA ALA A 96 19.26 -3.44 19.28
C ALA A 96 18.68 -3.89 17.93
N VAL A 97 17.44 -3.47 17.59
CA VAL A 97 16.85 -3.83 16.30
C VAL A 97 17.45 -3.04 15.12
N ALA A 98 17.95 -1.82 15.37
CA ALA A 98 18.74 -1.08 14.39
C ALA A 98 20.08 -1.78 14.12
N ASP A 99 20.77 -2.25 15.19
CA ASP A 99 22.04 -2.98 15.10
C ASP A 99 21.91 -4.30 14.31
N VAL A 100 20.78 -4.98 14.36
CA VAL A 100 20.54 -6.21 13.60
C VAL A 100 19.97 -5.98 12.21
N GLY A 101 19.90 -4.73 11.74
CA GLY A 101 19.64 -4.39 10.35
C GLY A 101 18.18 -4.09 10.00
N ALA A 102 17.39 -3.54 10.93
CA ALA A 102 16.08 -2.97 10.57
C ALA A 102 16.24 -1.84 9.54
N ASP A 103 15.34 -1.80 8.57
CA ASP A 103 15.38 -0.76 7.52
C ASP A 103 14.61 0.51 7.90
N CYS A 104 13.80 0.47 8.95
CA CYS A 104 13.10 1.63 9.51
C CYS A 104 12.65 1.32 10.95
N LEU A 105 12.74 2.30 11.84
CA LEU A 105 12.18 2.20 13.19
C LEU A 105 10.83 2.91 13.25
N ARG A 106 9.78 2.22 13.70
CA ARG A 106 8.52 2.87 14.02
C ARG A 106 8.48 3.10 15.53
N ILE A 107 8.55 4.35 15.92
CA ILE A 107 8.51 4.80 17.31
C ILE A 107 7.72 6.10 17.43
N ASN A 108 7.36 6.43 18.67
CA ASN A 108 7.00 7.81 19.03
C ASN A 108 8.08 8.33 19.98
N PRO A 109 8.91 9.31 19.57
CA PRO A 109 10.04 9.78 20.38
C PRO A 109 9.65 10.15 21.82
N GLY A 110 8.51 10.80 22.02
CA GLY A 110 8.02 11.15 23.36
C GLY A 110 7.59 9.96 24.23
N ASN A 111 7.44 8.74 23.66
CA ASN A 111 7.06 7.54 24.42
C ASN A 111 8.27 6.63 24.75
N ILE A 112 9.42 6.89 24.13
CA ILE A 112 10.63 6.06 24.33
C ILE A 112 11.29 6.33 25.69
N GLY A 113 11.04 7.49 26.28
CA GLY A 113 11.54 7.85 27.59
C GLY A 113 12.04 9.29 27.65
N ASN A 114 13.08 9.54 28.47
CA ASN A 114 13.66 10.87 28.61
C ASN A 114 14.55 11.24 27.41
N ASP A 115 14.96 12.51 27.34
CA ASP A 115 15.77 13.08 26.26
C ASP A 115 17.05 12.28 25.97
N GLN A 116 17.69 11.75 27.02
CA GLN A 116 18.92 10.97 26.86
C GLN A 116 18.65 9.67 26.10
N LYS A 117 17.57 8.95 26.40
CA LYS A 117 17.16 7.73 25.71
C LYS A 117 16.80 7.99 24.24
N VAL A 118 16.10 9.11 23.98
CA VAL A 118 15.80 9.50 22.60
C VAL A 118 17.07 9.82 21.83
N LYS A 119 18.05 10.53 22.44
CA LYS A 119 19.37 10.77 21.82
C LYS A 119 20.09 9.47 21.44
N GLU A 120 20.05 8.46 22.29
CA GLU A 120 20.68 7.16 22.03
C GLU A 120 20.02 6.44 20.84
N VAL A 121 18.68 6.43 20.78
CA VAL A 121 17.95 5.86 19.63
C VAL A 121 18.27 6.61 18.34
N VAL A 122 18.26 7.95 18.38
CA VAL A 122 18.60 8.77 17.20
C VAL A 122 20.05 8.57 16.78
N ALA A 123 20.99 8.40 17.73
CA ALA A 123 22.39 8.10 17.43
C ALA A 123 22.52 6.75 16.72
N ALA A 124 21.85 5.70 17.19
CA ALA A 124 21.80 4.39 16.54
C ALA A 124 21.17 4.47 15.15
N ALA A 125 20.02 5.13 15.01
CA ALA A 125 19.35 5.33 13.71
C ALA A 125 20.26 6.05 12.71
N ARG A 126 20.99 7.08 13.16
CA ARG A 126 21.97 7.82 12.33
C ARG A 126 23.15 6.94 11.95
N HIS A 127 23.71 6.18 12.89
CA HIS A 127 24.86 5.29 12.65
C HIS A 127 24.57 4.27 11.55
N HIS A 128 23.37 3.68 11.59
CA HIS A 128 22.93 2.68 10.62
C HIS A 128 22.19 3.27 9.40
N ASN A 129 22.09 4.62 9.32
CA ASN A 129 21.31 5.32 8.28
C ASN A 129 19.84 4.83 8.17
N VAL A 130 19.23 4.52 9.30
CA VAL A 130 17.86 4.00 9.39
C VAL A 130 16.87 5.14 9.62
N PRO A 131 15.84 5.33 8.78
CA PRO A 131 14.83 6.34 9.02
C PRO A 131 13.92 5.98 10.20
N ILE A 132 13.36 7.03 10.82
CA ILE A 132 12.37 6.89 11.89
C ILE A 132 10.97 7.20 11.32
N ARG A 133 9.97 6.39 11.65
CA ARG A 133 8.57 6.73 11.43
C ARG A 133 7.90 7.12 12.74
N ILE A 134 7.51 8.38 12.85
CA ILE A 134 6.64 8.89 13.91
C ILE A 134 5.21 8.41 13.64
N GLY A 135 4.56 7.80 14.65
CA GLY A 135 3.22 7.23 14.49
C GLY A 135 2.23 7.74 15.53
N VAL A 136 1.59 8.89 15.28
CA VAL A 136 0.52 9.43 16.12
C VAL A 136 -0.80 8.72 15.80
N ASN A 137 -1.52 8.31 16.84
CA ASN A 137 -2.86 7.75 16.74
C ASN A 137 -3.83 8.53 17.66
N ALA A 138 -5.03 8.80 17.17
CA ALA A 138 -6.06 9.51 17.92
C ALA A 138 -6.39 8.85 19.28
N GLY A 139 -6.36 7.51 19.33
CA GLY A 139 -6.66 6.75 20.56
C GLY A 139 -5.52 6.74 21.60
N SER A 140 -4.35 7.33 21.30
CA SER A 140 -3.19 7.31 22.20
C SER A 140 -2.47 8.67 22.28
N LEU A 141 -3.23 9.76 22.19
CA LEU A 141 -2.73 11.11 22.40
C LEU A 141 -2.24 11.30 23.84
N GLU A 142 -1.31 12.23 24.05
CA GLU A 142 -0.76 12.61 25.34
C GLU A 142 -1.85 13.14 26.27
N LYS A 143 -1.76 12.85 27.57
CA LYS A 143 -2.79 13.19 28.56
C LYS A 143 -3.07 14.69 28.66
N ASP A 144 -2.08 15.53 28.46
CA ASP A 144 -2.22 16.99 28.45
C ASP A 144 -2.99 17.48 27.21
N LEU A 145 -2.77 16.86 26.04
CA LEU A 145 -3.54 17.15 24.84
C LEU A 145 -5.00 16.66 24.98
N GLN A 146 -5.22 15.49 25.58
CA GLN A 146 -6.57 15.01 25.89
C GLN A 146 -7.32 15.99 26.83
N LYS A 147 -6.63 16.60 27.80
CA LYS A 147 -7.22 17.64 28.67
C LYS A 147 -7.49 18.93 27.90
N LYS A 148 -6.56 19.37 27.05
CA LYS A 148 -6.66 20.60 26.28
C LYS A 148 -7.79 20.57 25.27
N TYR A 149 -7.89 19.49 24.50
CA TYR A 149 -8.83 19.36 23.39
C TYR A 149 -10.12 18.61 23.76
N ARG A 150 -10.17 17.93 24.91
CA ARG A 150 -11.28 17.11 25.45
C ARG A 150 -11.57 15.84 24.62
N GLU A 151 -11.49 15.95 23.31
CA GLU A 151 -11.67 14.84 22.34
C GLU A 151 -10.55 14.88 21.29
N PRO A 152 -10.27 13.78 20.59
CA PRO A 152 -9.31 13.77 19.49
C PRO A 152 -9.81 14.63 18.33
N THR A 153 -9.07 15.69 17.99
CA THR A 153 -9.29 16.56 16.83
C THR A 153 -8.08 16.55 15.90
N GLY A 154 -8.23 17.05 14.68
CA GLY A 154 -7.12 17.20 13.74
C GLY A 154 -5.99 18.06 14.32
N GLU A 155 -6.33 19.15 15.04
CA GLU A 155 -5.37 20.05 15.70
C GLU A 155 -4.64 19.35 16.85
N ALA A 156 -5.34 18.50 17.64
CA ALA A 156 -4.71 17.73 18.70
C ALA A 156 -3.69 16.74 18.14
N MET A 157 -4.02 16.08 17.04
CA MET A 157 -3.13 15.14 16.35
C MET A 157 -1.96 15.87 15.69
N LEU A 158 -2.20 17.04 15.11
CA LEU A 158 -1.14 17.92 14.57
C LEU A 158 -0.17 18.34 15.67
N GLU A 159 -0.67 18.85 16.79
CA GLU A 159 0.18 19.28 17.91
C GLU A 159 1.02 18.14 18.46
N SER A 160 0.44 16.94 18.63
CA SER A 160 1.18 15.75 19.03
C SER A 160 2.29 15.42 18.00
N ALA A 161 1.97 15.43 16.70
CA ALA A 161 2.96 15.14 15.66
C ALA A 161 4.10 16.16 15.67
N LEU A 162 3.81 17.45 15.75
CA LEU A 162 4.82 18.51 15.78
C LEU A 162 5.73 18.40 17.00
N ARG A 163 5.22 18.08 18.18
CA ARG A 163 6.05 17.83 19.38
C ARG A 163 7.06 16.70 19.15
N HIS A 164 6.64 15.61 18.52
CA HIS A 164 7.55 14.51 18.20
C HIS A 164 8.57 14.86 17.11
N ILE A 165 8.16 15.69 16.15
CA ILE A 165 9.04 16.21 15.10
C ILE A 165 10.11 17.12 15.74
N ASP A 166 9.72 18.07 16.58
CA ASP A 166 10.63 19.00 17.26
C ASP A 166 11.73 18.26 18.03
N ILE A 167 11.42 17.14 18.68
CA ILE A 167 12.40 16.32 19.37
C ILE A 167 13.48 15.80 18.37
N LEU A 168 13.09 15.32 17.20
CA LEU A 168 14.04 14.81 16.19
C LEU A 168 14.82 15.97 15.54
N GLU A 169 14.17 17.08 15.23
CA GLU A 169 14.79 18.24 14.60
C GLU A 169 15.79 18.92 15.53
N ASN A 170 15.50 19.04 16.83
CA ASN A 170 16.43 19.53 17.84
C ASN A 170 17.69 18.64 17.98
N LEU A 171 17.60 17.39 17.54
CA LEU A 171 18.73 16.47 17.43
C LEU A 171 19.36 16.47 16.03
N ASN A 172 19.00 17.42 15.14
CA ASN A 172 19.43 17.48 13.74
C ASN A 172 19.18 16.19 12.97
N PHE A 173 18.07 15.48 13.26
CA PHE A 173 17.69 14.23 12.57
C PHE A 173 16.55 14.50 11.62
N GLN A 174 16.81 14.47 10.30
CA GLN A 174 15.86 14.78 9.24
C GLN A 174 15.36 13.54 8.48
N ASN A 175 15.93 12.36 8.75
CA ASN A 175 15.58 11.11 8.07
C ASN A 175 14.36 10.46 8.74
N TYR A 176 13.18 11.08 8.60
CA TYR A 176 11.95 10.58 9.20
C TYR A 176 10.73 10.77 8.28
N LYS A 177 9.69 9.97 8.53
CA LYS A 177 8.35 10.08 7.97
C LYS A 177 7.29 10.05 9.08
N ILE A 178 6.09 10.55 8.78
CA ILE A 178 5.05 10.74 9.78
C ILE A 178 3.77 9.98 9.39
N SER A 179 3.05 9.50 10.40
CA SER A 179 1.67 9.05 10.25
C SER A 179 0.80 9.64 11.37
N VAL A 180 -0.37 10.17 11.01
CA VAL A 180 -1.40 10.67 11.94
C VAL A 180 -2.70 9.94 11.63
N LYS A 181 -3.04 8.95 12.44
CA LYS A 181 -4.11 7.99 12.15
C LYS A 181 -5.26 8.07 13.13
N ALA A 182 -6.47 7.97 12.62
CA ALA A 182 -7.70 7.79 13.40
C ALA A 182 -8.54 6.64 12.81
N SER A 183 -9.52 6.15 13.55
CA SER A 183 -10.53 5.21 13.07
C SER A 183 -11.69 5.91 12.35
N ASN A 184 -11.84 7.21 12.58
CA ASN A 184 -12.82 8.07 11.92
C ASN A 184 -12.22 8.65 10.63
N VAL A 185 -12.98 8.56 9.53
CA VAL A 185 -12.55 9.02 8.20
C VAL A 185 -12.32 10.53 8.16
N PHE A 186 -13.25 11.32 8.68
CA PHE A 186 -13.14 12.79 8.66
C PHE A 186 -11.96 13.27 9.50
N LEU A 187 -11.79 12.71 10.70
CA LEU A 187 -10.65 13.02 11.55
C LEU A 187 -9.32 12.65 10.88
N THR A 188 -9.27 11.53 10.17
CA THR A 188 -8.08 11.12 9.41
C THR A 188 -7.78 12.13 8.29
N LEU A 189 -8.78 12.49 7.49
CA LEU A 189 -8.62 13.48 6.42
C LEU A 189 -8.12 14.83 6.95
N ASP A 190 -8.75 15.32 8.02
CA ASP A 190 -8.43 16.60 8.64
C ASP A 190 -7.00 16.61 9.19
N ALA A 191 -6.63 15.62 10.00
CA ALA A 191 -5.29 15.51 10.57
C ALA A 191 -4.18 15.46 9.49
N TYR A 192 -4.37 14.68 8.41
CA TYR A 192 -3.39 14.62 7.32
C TYR A 192 -3.33 15.91 6.50
N ARG A 193 -4.44 16.59 6.27
CA ARG A 193 -4.46 17.89 5.59
C ARG A 193 -3.73 18.94 6.41
N LEU A 194 -3.98 19.00 7.71
CA LEU A 194 -3.30 19.93 8.63
C LEU A 194 -1.79 19.69 8.66
N ILE A 195 -1.34 18.45 8.88
CA ILE A 195 0.09 18.13 8.94
C ILE A 195 0.79 18.35 7.59
N SER A 196 0.13 18.04 6.48
CA SER A 196 0.68 18.20 5.14
C SER A 196 0.99 19.65 4.77
N ALA A 197 0.29 20.61 5.37
CA ALA A 197 0.51 22.03 5.19
C ALA A 197 1.67 22.59 6.05
N GLN A 198 2.13 21.83 7.05
CA GLN A 198 3.15 22.30 8.00
C GLN A 198 4.55 21.74 7.76
N ILE A 199 4.66 20.59 7.07
CA ILE A 199 5.93 19.88 6.91
C ILE A 199 6.12 19.42 5.45
N ASP A 200 7.36 19.16 5.06
CA ASP A 200 7.74 18.60 3.76
C ASP A 200 8.25 17.15 3.86
N ASN A 201 8.19 16.55 5.03
CA ASN A 201 8.55 15.14 5.23
C ASN A 201 7.48 14.21 4.65
N PRO A 202 7.86 12.97 4.27
CA PRO A 202 6.93 11.99 3.73
C PRO A 202 5.85 11.58 4.71
N LEU A 203 4.64 11.36 4.19
CA LEU A 203 3.47 10.95 4.96
C LEU A 203 3.11 9.49 4.68
N HIS A 204 2.97 8.70 5.77
CA HIS A 204 2.48 7.35 5.73
C HIS A 204 0.98 7.31 6.05
N LEU A 205 0.17 7.13 5.03
CA LEU A 205 -1.29 7.13 5.14
C LEU A 205 -1.83 5.84 5.77
N GLY A 206 -2.95 5.96 6.45
CA GLY A 206 -3.74 4.83 6.91
C GLY A 206 -4.87 5.24 7.83
N VAL A 207 -5.94 4.45 7.84
CA VAL A 207 -6.97 4.47 8.88
C VAL A 207 -6.58 3.41 9.89
N THR A 208 -6.56 3.73 11.19
CA THR A 208 -6.33 2.73 12.23
C THR A 208 -7.65 2.04 12.57
N GLU A 209 -7.59 0.73 12.86
CA GLU A 209 -8.79 -0.01 13.32
C GLU A 209 -9.99 0.19 12.37
N ALA A 210 -9.74 0.07 11.06
CA ALA A 210 -10.77 0.37 10.06
C ALA A 210 -11.95 -0.60 10.14
N GLY A 211 -11.73 -1.82 10.62
CA GLY A 211 -12.76 -2.83 10.83
C GLY A 211 -12.55 -4.11 10.02
N VAL A 212 -13.64 -4.85 9.81
CA VAL A 212 -13.62 -6.09 9.01
C VAL A 212 -13.43 -5.79 7.53
N TYR A 213 -13.12 -6.81 6.73
CA TYR A 213 -12.77 -6.72 5.32
C TYR A 213 -13.64 -5.70 4.54
N ARG A 214 -14.95 -5.89 4.49
CA ARG A 214 -15.87 -5.05 3.69
C ARG A 214 -15.91 -3.59 4.16
N THR A 215 -16.21 -3.36 5.43
CA THR A 215 -16.39 -2.00 5.97
C THR A 215 -15.07 -1.26 6.11
N GLY A 216 -14.00 -1.98 6.46
CA GLY A 216 -12.66 -1.42 6.55
C GLY A 216 -12.10 -1.02 5.19
N THR A 217 -12.37 -1.78 4.13
CA THR A 217 -12.05 -1.42 2.74
C THR A 217 -12.71 -0.12 2.35
N VAL A 218 -14.02 0.02 2.59
CA VAL A 218 -14.77 1.25 2.27
C VAL A 218 -14.21 2.46 3.01
N LYS A 219 -13.97 2.35 4.33
CA LYS A 219 -13.38 3.44 5.12
C LYS A 219 -11.99 3.84 4.60
N SER A 220 -11.16 2.84 4.32
CA SER A 220 -9.80 3.06 3.81
C SER A 220 -9.83 3.70 2.42
N ALA A 221 -10.68 3.23 1.52
CA ALA A 221 -10.84 3.79 0.18
C ALA A 221 -11.28 5.26 0.22
N ILE A 222 -12.23 5.61 1.08
CA ILE A 222 -12.71 7.00 1.23
C ILE A 222 -11.59 7.89 1.80
N ALA A 223 -10.97 7.49 2.91
CA ALA A 223 -9.96 8.32 3.58
C ALA A 223 -8.68 8.45 2.76
N LEU A 224 -8.11 7.33 2.32
CA LEU A 224 -6.84 7.34 1.59
C LEU A 224 -7.06 7.86 0.17
N GLY A 225 -8.15 7.47 -0.49
CA GLY A 225 -8.53 7.99 -1.80
C GLY A 225 -8.69 9.51 -1.79
N GLY A 226 -9.39 10.06 -0.78
CA GLY A 226 -9.53 11.50 -0.61
C GLY A 226 -8.18 12.23 -0.45
N LEU A 227 -7.27 11.70 0.40
CA LEU A 227 -5.94 12.29 0.59
C LEU A 227 -5.08 12.18 -0.67
N LEU A 228 -5.13 11.05 -1.35
CA LEU A 228 -4.39 10.83 -2.60
C LEU A 228 -4.87 11.77 -3.72
N LEU A 229 -6.17 12.03 -3.82
CA LEU A 229 -6.73 13.04 -4.74
C LEU A 229 -6.24 14.45 -4.42
N ASP A 230 -6.03 14.77 -3.14
CA ASP A 230 -5.42 16.03 -2.70
C ASP A 230 -3.88 16.07 -2.94
N GLY A 231 -3.29 15.01 -3.50
CA GLY A 231 -1.85 14.88 -3.69
C GLY A 231 -1.06 14.55 -2.42
N ILE A 232 -1.75 14.15 -1.33
CA ILE A 232 -1.16 13.86 -0.03
C ILE A 232 -0.91 12.36 0.11
N GLY A 233 0.33 11.97 0.44
CA GLY A 233 0.72 10.59 0.75
C GLY A 233 1.88 10.06 -0.09
N ASP A 234 2.80 9.39 0.60
CA ASP A 234 4.03 8.86 0.02
C ASP A 234 4.18 7.35 0.24
N THR A 235 3.52 6.82 1.26
CA THR A 235 3.42 5.40 1.57
C THR A 235 2.10 5.15 2.29
N MET A 236 1.55 3.95 2.21
CA MET A 236 0.25 3.65 2.79
C MET A 236 0.17 2.25 3.39
N ARG A 237 -0.74 2.08 4.36
CA ARG A 237 -1.16 0.79 4.89
C ARG A 237 -2.68 0.76 5.09
N ILE A 238 -3.30 -0.27 4.56
CA ILE A 238 -4.67 -0.66 4.91
C ILE A 238 -4.61 -1.45 6.22
N SER A 239 -5.57 -1.27 7.12
CA SER A 239 -5.62 -1.99 8.41
C SER A 239 -6.97 -2.67 8.56
N LEU A 240 -6.98 -3.99 8.43
CA LEU A 240 -8.19 -4.81 8.44
C LEU A 240 -8.08 -5.95 9.45
N ALA A 241 -9.23 -6.38 9.95
CA ALA A 241 -9.36 -7.68 10.60
C ALA A 241 -9.45 -8.79 9.52
N ALA A 242 -8.35 -8.97 8.77
CA ALA A 242 -8.19 -9.92 7.67
C ALA A 242 -6.72 -10.34 7.53
N ALA A 243 -6.41 -11.23 6.59
CA ALA A 243 -5.05 -11.62 6.27
C ALA A 243 -4.26 -10.41 5.73
N PRO A 244 -2.96 -10.24 6.11
CA PRO A 244 -2.16 -9.08 5.70
C PRO A 244 -1.99 -8.94 4.18
N GLU A 245 -2.00 -10.02 3.43
CA GLU A 245 -1.96 -10.03 1.96
C GLU A 245 -3.19 -9.33 1.35
N GLU A 246 -4.37 -9.40 1.99
CA GLU A 246 -5.57 -8.68 1.55
C GLU A 246 -5.42 -7.16 1.73
N GLU A 247 -4.72 -6.72 2.77
CA GLU A 247 -4.39 -5.29 2.96
C GLU A 247 -3.58 -4.75 1.77
N ILE A 248 -2.65 -5.55 1.23
CA ILE A 248 -1.82 -5.18 0.08
C ILE A 248 -2.66 -5.07 -1.19
N LYS A 249 -3.50 -6.06 -1.48
CA LYS A 249 -4.39 -6.07 -2.65
C LYS A 249 -5.28 -4.82 -2.67
N ILE A 250 -5.95 -4.52 -1.56
CA ILE A 250 -6.81 -3.34 -1.43
C ILE A 250 -6.01 -2.03 -1.57
N GLY A 251 -4.78 -1.98 -1.02
CA GLY A 251 -3.88 -0.85 -1.21
C GLY A 251 -3.63 -0.56 -2.69
N PHE A 252 -3.34 -1.59 -3.48
CA PHE A 252 -3.16 -1.46 -4.93
C PHE A 252 -4.47 -1.17 -5.66
N ASP A 253 -5.60 -1.69 -5.22
CA ASP A 253 -6.90 -1.38 -5.82
C ASP A 253 -7.25 0.10 -5.68
N ILE A 254 -6.95 0.71 -4.53
CA ILE A 254 -7.10 2.16 -4.34
C ILE A 254 -6.17 2.93 -5.29
N LEU A 255 -4.89 2.59 -5.35
CA LEU A 255 -3.93 3.27 -6.23
C LEU A 255 -4.26 3.11 -7.71
N LYS A 256 -4.67 1.91 -8.11
CA LYS A 256 -5.10 1.55 -9.46
C LYS A 256 -6.36 2.31 -9.88
N SER A 257 -7.37 2.39 -9.00
CA SER A 257 -8.60 3.12 -9.24
C SER A 257 -8.38 4.62 -9.45
N LEU A 258 -7.29 5.17 -8.90
CA LEU A 258 -6.89 6.57 -9.08
C LEU A 258 -5.88 6.77 -10.22
N GLY A 259 -5.49 5.73 -10.94
CA GLY A 259 -4.48 5.81 -11.99
C GLY A 259 -3.08 6.21 -11.49
N ILE A 260 -2.78 6.02 -10.19
CA ILE A 260 -1.50 6.40 -9.58
C ILE A 260 -0.44 5.32 -9.77
N ARG A 261 -0.81 4.09 -9.47
CA ARG A 261 0.07 2.92 -9.57
C ARG A 261 -0.76 1.66 -9.75
N SER A 262 -0.34 0.79 -10.65
CA SER A 262 -1.02 -0.48 -10.91
C SER A 262 -0.14 -1.66 -10.55
N ASN A 263 -0.77 -2.72 -10.06
CA ASN A 263 -0.20 -4.03 -9.85
C ASN A 263 -1.28 -5.04 -10.24
N GLY A 264 -1.01 -5.89 -11.24
CA GLY A 264 -1.94 -6.87 -11.73
C GLY A 264 -3.04 -6.34 -12.65
N VAL A 265 -4.03 -7.19 -12.89
CA VAL A 265 -5.14 -6.93 -13.79
C VAL A 265 -6.12 -5.92 -13.19
N ASN A 266 -6.50 -4.92 -13.97
CA ASN A 266 -7.61 -4.04 -13.66
C ASN A 266 -8.87 -4.56 -14.35
N PHE A 267 -9.81 -5.08 -13.58
CA PHE A 267 -11.04 -5.64 -14.09
C PHE A 267 -12.11 -4.57 -14.29
N ILE A 268 -12.64 -4.51 -15.50
CA ILE A 268 -13.77 -3.65 -15.89
C ILE A 268 -14.91 -4.57 -16.30
N ALA A 269 -15.98 -4.61 -15.50
CA ALA A 269 -17.09 -5.51 -15.74
C ALA A 269 -18.43 -4.79 -15.63
N CYS A 270 -19.40 -5.20 -16.45
CA CYS A 270 -20.75 -4.70 -16.30
C CYS A 270 -21.46 -5.35 -15.10
N PRO A 271 -22.42 -4.63 -14.46
CA PRO A 271 -23.12 -5.14 -13.27
C PRO A 271 -24.14 -6.26 -13.58
N SER A 272 -24.13 -6.77 -14.82
CA SER A 272 -25.07 -7.78 -15.29
C SER A 272 -26.55 -7.27 -15.39
N CYS A 273 -27.26 -7.70 -16.40
CA CYS A 273 -28.68 -7.41 -16.58
C CYS A 273 -29.32 -8.44 -17.54
N SER A 274 -30.64 -8.29 -17.82
CA SER A 274 -31.38 -9.19 -18.73
C SER A 274 -30.85 -9.25 -20.18
N ARG A 275 -29.93 -8.35 -20.57
CA ARG A 275 -29.31 -8.34 -21.89
C ARG A 275 -28.01 -9.14 -21.98
N GLN A 276 -27.54 -9.72 -20.87
CA GLN A 276 -26.31 -10.50 -20.87
C GLN A 276 -26.44 -11.76 -21.71
N GLU A 277 -25.41 -12.06 -22.46
CA GLU A 277 -25.32 -13.26 -23.32
C GLU A 277 -24.58 -14.42 -22.63
N PHE A 278 -23.97 -14.14 -21.45
CA PHE A 278 -23.35 -15.10 -20.56
C PHE A 278 -23.39 -14.62 -19.12
N ASP A 279 -23.16 -15.51 -18.16
CA ASP A 279 -23.09 -15.18 -16.74
C ASP A 279 -21.79 -14.41 -16.42
N VAL A 280 -21.88 -13.07 -16.45
CA VAL A 280 -20.74 -12.16 -16.20
C VAL A 280 -20.18 -12.37 -14.80
N ILE A 281 -21.05 -12.56 -13.79
CA ILE A 281 -20.62 -12.70 -12.40
C ILE A 281 -19.76 -13.95 -12.24
N LYS A 282 -20.22 -15.08 -12.78
CA LYS A 282 -19.48 -16.33 -12.73
C LYS A 282 -18.12 -16.21 -13.47
N VAL A 283 -18.12 -15.66 -14.69
CA VAL A 283 -16.92 -15.46 -15.49
C VAL A 283 -15.91 -14.58 -14.76
N MET A 284 -16.38 -13.47 -14.16
CA MET A 284 -15.49 -12.54 -13.44
C MET A 284 -14.88 -13.18 -12.21
N ASN A 285 -15.67 -13.85 -11.36
CA ASN A 285 -15.14 -14.51 -10.17
C ASN A 285 -14.10 -15.58 -10.52
N GLU A 286 -14.29 -16.31 -11.62
CA GLU A 286 -13.35 -17.32 -12.07
C GLU A 286 -12.07 -16.69 -12.65
N LEU A 287 -12.18 -15.60 -13.42
CA LEU A 287 -11.02 -14.88 -13.95
C LEU A 287 -10.21 -14.19 -12.83
N GLU A 288 -10.86 -13.57 -11.85
CA GLU A 288 -10.19 -13.00 -10.69
C GLU A 288 -9.32 -14.02 -9.96
N ALA A 289 -9.88 -15.22 -9.70
CA ALA A 289 -9.15 -16.31 -9.05
C ALA A 289 -7.99 -16.84 -9.90
N ARG A 290 -8.18 -17.02 -11.22
CA ARG A 290 -7.16 -17.57 -12.11
C ARG A 290 -6.03 -16.60 -12.46
N LEU A 291 -6.28 -15.29 -12.37
CA LEU A 291 -5.32 -14.24 -12.72
C LEU A 291 -4.74 -13.53 -11.48
N GLU A 292 -4.97 -14.08 -10.29
CA GLU A 292 -4.46 -13.53 -9.03
C GLU A 292 -2.92 -13.43 -8.98
N ASP A 293 -2.23 -14.30 -9.70
CA ASP A 293 -0.77 -14.34 -9.80
C ASP A 293 -0.17 -13.30 -10.77
N VAL A 294 -0.99 -12.69 -11.62
CA VAL A 294 -0.54 -11.67 -12.59
C VAL A 294 -0.16 -10.39 -11.88
N ARG A 295 1.04 -9.87 -12.15
CA ARG A 295 1.58 -8.62 -11.56
C ARG A 295 1.73 -7.50 -12.59
N GLU A 296 1.81 -7.82 -13.86
CA GLU A 296 1.88 -6.83 -14.93
C GLU A 296 0.57 -6.04 -15.02
N PRO A 297 0.65 -4.70 -15.11
CA PRO A 297 -0.54 -3.87 -15.23
C PRO A 297 -1.18 -4.03 -16.60
N LEU A 298 -2.43 -4.42 -16.62
CA LEU A 298 -3.26 -4.43 -17.84
C LEU A 298 -4.74 -4.24 -17.49
N ASP A 299 -5.49 -3.65 -18.42
CA ASP A 299 -6.93 -3.48 -18.30
C ASP A 299 -7.66 -4.61 -19.04
N LEU A 300 -8.53 -5.32 -18.33
CA LEU A 300 -9.38 -6.37 -18.86
C LEU A 300 -10.85 -5.98 -18.72
N SER A 301 -11.51 -5.70 -19.84
CA SER A 301 -12.94 -5.37 -19.90
C SER A 301 -13.77 -6.59 -20.31
N VAL A 302 -14.73 -6.99 -19.47
CA VAL A 302 -15.64 -8.11 -19.73
C VAL A 302 -17.09 -7.64 -19.61
N ILE A 303 -17.72 -7.38 -20.74
CA ILE A 303 -19.08 -6.82 -20.80
C ILE A 303 -20.03 -7.82 -21.43
N GLY A 304 -21.10 -8.16 -20.73
CA GLY A 304 -22.02 -9.23 -21.09
C GLY A 304 -22.92 -8.98 -22.31
N CYS A 305 -22.91 -7.80 -22.92
CA CYS A 305 -23.76 -7.49 -24.07
C CYS A 305 -23.16 -6.43 -24.99
N LYS A 306 -23.72 -6.28 -26.20
CA LYS A 306 -23.25 -5.32 -27.23
C LYS A 306 -23.72 -3.87 -27.04
N VAL A 307 -24.43 -3.53 -25.97
CA VAL A 307 -24.92 -2.14 -25.79
C VAL A 307 -23.77 -1.25 -25.31
N ASN A 308 -23.15 -1.57 -24.17
CA ASN A 308 -21.99 -0.82 -23.63
C ASN A 308 -20.65 -1.47 -24.01
N GLY A 309 -20.68 -2.78 -24.35
CA GLY A 309 -19.49 -3.57 -24.60
C GLY A 309 -18.48 -2.97 -25.57
N PRO A 310 -18.88 -2.51 -26.76
CA PRO A 310 -17.93 -1.92 -27.73
C PRO A 310 -17.23 -0.66 -27.24
N GLY A 311 -17.88 0.15 -26.39
CA GLY A 311 -17.28 1.35 -25.78
C GLY A 311 -16.19 0.96 -24.80
N GLU A 312 -16.55 0.21 -23.79
CA GLU A 312 -15.63 -0.21 -22.72
C GLU A 312 -14.47 -1.10 -23.26
N ALA A 313 -14.75 -2.01 -24.20
CA ALA A 313 -13.74 -2.87 -24.78
C ALA A 313 -12.67 -2.11 -25.59
N LYS A 314 -12.98 -0.94 -26.14
CA LYS A 314 -12.03 -0.11 -26.87
C LYS A 314 -11.01 0.59 -25.96
N GLU A 315 -11.37 0.84 -24.72
CA GLU A 315 -10.50 1.52 -23.76
C GLU A 315 -9.56 0.55 -23.00
N ALA A 316 -9.82 -0.77 -23.11
CA ALA A 316 -9.07 -1.80 -22.41
C ALA A 316 -7.93 -2.39 -23.25
N THR A 317 -6.92 -2.96 -22.56
CA THR A 317 -5.86 -3.76 -23.20
C THR A 317 -6.45 -5.00 -23.88
N ILE A 318 -7.34 -5.69 -23.16
CA ILE A 318 -8.15 -6.80 -23.67
C ILE A 318 -9.60 -6.51 -23.33
N GLY A 319 -10.48 -6.50 -24.33
CA GLY A 319 -11.91 -6.29 -24.15
C GLY A 319 -12.70 -7.45 -24.71
N VAL A 320 -13.73 -7.90 -23.96
CA VAL A 320 -14.65 -8.94 -24.41
C VAL A 320 -16.08 -8.43 -24.35
N VAL A 321 -16.76 -8.57 -25.46
CA VAL A 321 -18.16 -8.15 -25.63
C VAL A 321 -19.03 -9.35 -25.86
N GLY A 322 -19.99 -9.58 -24.95
CA GLY A 322 -20.90 -10.71 -24.99
C GLY A 322 -21.80 -10.71 -26.22
N ALA A 323 -21.80 -11.85 -26.89
CA ALA A 323 -22.74 -12.20 -27.94
C ALA A 323 -22.89 -13.73 -27.94
N SER A 324 -24.02 -14.25 -28.40
CA SER A 324 -24.27 -15.68 -28.51
C SER A 324 -24.35 -16.07 -29.99
N PRO A 325 -23.73 -17.19 -30.44
CA PRO A 325 -22.92 -18.14 -29.66
C PRO A 325 -21.47 -17.71 -29.47
N ASN A 326 -20.99 -16.63 -30.10
CA ASN A 326 -19.60 -16.20 -30.10
C ASN A 326 -19.49 -14.77 -29.58
N SER A 327 -18.63 -14.57 -28.59
CA SER A 327 -18.29 -13.25 -28.04
C SER A 327 -17.17 -12.58 -28.84
N LEU A 328 -17.22 -11.24 -28.97
CA LEU A 328 -16.25 -10.46 -29.74
C LEU A 328 -15.11 -9.98 -28.84
N VAL A 329 -13.87 -10.25 -29.27
CA VAL A 329 -12.66 -9.79 -28.61
C VAL A 329 -12.13 -8.50 -29.25
N TYR A 330 -11.68 -7.61 -28.38
CA TYR A 330 -10.88 -6.41 -28.71
C TYR A 330 -9.47 -6.59 -28.13
N LYS A 331 -8.45 -6.15 -28.88
CA LYS A 331 -7.08 -6.01 -28.40
C LYS A 331 -6.60 -4.60 -28.67
N HIS A 332 -6.15 -3.92 -27.62
CA HIS A 332 -5.71 -2.50 -27.69
C HIS A 332 -6.70 -1.61 -28.46
N GLY A 333 -7.97 -1.69 -28.11
CA GLY A 333 -9.05 -0.88 -28.72
C GLY A 333 -9.53 -1.33 -30.10
N THR A 334 -8.90 -2.34 -30.71
CA THR A 334 -9.24 -2.79 -32.07
C THR A 334 -9.96 -4.14 -32.01
N LYS A 335 -11.01 -4.30 -32.82
CA LYS A 335 -11.69 -5.59 -33.02
C LYS A 335 -10.69 -6.63 -33.49
N SER A 336 -10.63 -7.77 -32.83
CA SER A 336 -9.68 -8.86 -33.13
C SER A 336 -10.38 -10.06 -33.74
N HIS A 337 -11.03 -10.89 -32.95
CA HIS A 337 -11.63 -12.14 -33.38
C HIS A 337 -12.85 -12.50 -32.52
N LEU A 338 -13.52 -13.55 -32.91
CA LEU A 338 -14.63 -14.15 -32.15
C LEU A 338 -14.14 -15.36 -31.36
N ILE A 339 -14.64 -15.52 -30.17
CA ILE A 339 -14.40 -16.69 -29.31
C ILE A 339 -15.72 -17.37 -28.92
N ASP A 340 -15.72 -18.67 -28.77
CA ASP A 340 -16.87 -19.43 -28.29
C ASP A 340 -17.21 -18.96 -26.86
N THR A 341 -18.43 -18.49 -26.64
CA THR A 341 -18.90 -17.99 -25.34
C THR A 341 -18.79 -19.05 -24.23
N LYS A 342 -18.80 -20.33 -24.57
CA LYS A 342 -18.61 -21.43 -23.61
C LYS A 342 -17.16 -21.59 -23.13
N LYS A 343 -16.19 -21.05 -23.86
CA LYS A 343 -14.74 -21.14 -23.59
C LYS A 343 -14.17 -19.81 -23.08
N LEU A 344 -15.02 -18.84 -22.73
CA LEU A 344 -14.63 -17.47 -22.39
C LEU A 344 -13.48 -17.40 -21.40
N VAL A 345 -13.56 -18.10 -20.27
CA VAL A 345 -12.58 -18.01 -19.20
C VAL A 345 -11.21 -18.49 -19.67
N ASP A 346 -11.17 -19.68 -20.31
CA ASP A 346 -9.90 -20.26 -20.77
C ASP A 346 -9.23 -19.40 -21.85
N GLU A 347 -10.01 -18.88 -22.79
CA GLU A 347 -9.52 -18.03 -23.87
C GLU A 347 -9.04 -16.66 -23.35
N ILE A 348 -9.77 -16.06 -22.41
CA ILE A 348 -9.37 -14.79 -21.78
C ILE A 348 -8.09 -14.97 -20.97
N GLU A 349 -8.01 -16.01 -20.13
CA GLU A 349 -6.79 -16.32 -19.38
C GLU A 349 -5.59 -16.49 -20.30
N ALA A 350 -5.72 -17.27 -21.36
CA ALA A 350 -4.65 -17.47 -22.34
C ALA A 350 -4.21 -16.15 -22.99
N MET A 351 -5.16 -15.27 -23.35
CA MET A 351 -4.85 -13.95 -23.91
C MET A 351 -4.13 -13.03 -22.90
N VAL A 352 -4.58 -13.02 -21.64
CA VAL A 352 -3.93 -12.24 -20.58
C VAL A 352 -2.51 -12.72 -20.37
N ARG A 353 -2.29 -14.03 -20.23
CA ARG A 353 -0.94 -14.59 -20.02
C ARG A 353 -0.01 -14.34 -21.22
N ALA A 354 -0.54 -14.40 -22.45
CA ALA A 354 0.23 -14.02 -23.64
C ALA A 354 0.61 -12.54 -23.63
N GLN A 355 -0.29 -11.64 -23.22
CA GLN A 355 -0.02 -10.21 -23.11
C GLN A 355 1.01 -9.91 -22.01
N VAL A 356 0.93 -10.60 -20.88
CA VAL A 356 1.92 -10.52 -19.79
C VAL A 356 3.31 -10.87 -20.31
N LYS A 357 3.42 -11.98 -21.04
CA LYS A 357 4.69 -12.41 -21.64
C LYS A 357 5.25 -11.35 -22.60
N ASP A 358 4.41 -10.77 -23.45
CA ASP A 358 4.82 -9.69 -24.39
C ASP A 358 5.35 -8.46 -23.65
N ILE A 359 4.72 -8.07 -22.53
CA ILE A 359 5.18 -6.97 -21.67
C ILE A 359 6.56 -7.29 -21.06
N GLN A 360 6.73 -8.49 -20.54
CA GLN A 360 7.99 -8.94 -19.92
C GLN A 360 9.13 -8.99 -20.95
N ASP A 361 8.87 -9.56 -22.13
CA ASP A 361 9.85 -9.65 -23.23
C ASP A 361 10.27 -8.26 -23.72
N LYS A 362 9.36 -7.30 -23.81
CA LYS A 362 9.66 -5.90 -24.17
C LYS A 362 10.55 -5.24 -23.13
N ARG A 363 10.25 -5.38 -21.83
CA ARG A 363 11.08 -4.84 -20.75
C ARG A 363 12.50 -5.44 -20.74
N ALA A 364 12.62 -6.75 -20.94
CA ALA A 364 13.90 -7.43 -21.02
C ALA A 364 14.77 -6.88 -22.17
N ASN A 365 14.14 -6.67 -23.35
CA ASN A 365 14.83 -6.12 -24.52
C ASN A 365 15.22 -4.64 -24.36
N GLU A 366 14.46 -3.83 -23.61
CA GLU A 366 14.81 -2.44 -23.30
C GLU A 366 16.02 -2.38 -22.37
N ILE A 367 16.10 -3.21 -21.35
CA ILE A 367 17.23 -3.30 -20.43
C ILE A 367 18.52 -3.66 -21.18
N ILE A 368 18.47 -4.61 -22.12
CA ILE A 368 19.62 -5.03 -22.94
C ILE A 368 20.10 -3.90 -23.88
N ARG A 369 19.22 -2.96 -24.27
CA ARG A 369 19.60 -1.84 -25.16
C ARG A 369 20.24 -0.66 -24.43
N ILE A 370 20.07 -0.57 -23.11
CA ILE A 370 20.55 0.54 -22.28
C ILE A 370 21.84 0.17 -21.52
N GLY A 371 22.15 -1.13 -21.33
CA GLY A 371 23.41 -1.64 -20.76
C GLY A 371 24.40 -1.99 -21.83
#